data_d6ca63f438ab9eb8f7eb890b94ad673d
#
_entry.id   d6ca63f438ab9eb8f7eb890b94ad673d
#
_cell.length_a   1.000
_cell.length_b   1.000
_cell.length_c   1.000
_cell.angle_alpha   90.00
_cell.angle_beta   90.00
_cell.angle_gamma   90.00
#
_symmetry.space_group_name_H-M   'P 1'
#
loop_
_entity.id
_entity.type
_entity.pdbx_description
1 polymer ?
#
loop_
_entity_poly.entity_id
_entity_poly.type
_entity_poly.pdbx_seq_one_letter_code
_entity_poly.pdbx_strand_id
1 'polypeptide(L)'
;MRAGKLKRLEAAGWKATSVQEFLNLDNADMEYIETKLALTKAVRQERLKRHITQITLANRMKTSQSRVAKIEKGDPTVSIDLILRAMFALGMNRKELAKAV
;
A
#
# COMPACT_ATOMS: atom_id res chain seq x y z
N MET A 1 8.04 0.98 8.46
CA MET A 1 9.11 0.08 8.86
C MET A 1 8.74 -1.39 8.84
N ARG A 2 7.71 -1.79 9.55
CA ARG A 2 7.29 -3.20 9.61
C ARG A 2 6.92 -3.77 8.25
N ALA A 3 6.14 -3.07 7.45
CA ALA A 3 5.71 -3.55 6.13
C ALA A 3 6.87 -3.76 5.17
N GLY A 4 7.82 -2.83 5.13
CA GLY A 4 9.00 -2.96 4.28
C GLY A 4 9.92 -4.09 4.72
N LYS A 5 10.08 -4.27 6.04
CA LYS A 5 10.89 -5.34 6.60
C LYS A 5 10.26 -6.71 6.34
N LEU A 6 8.95 -6.83 6.51
CA LEU A 6 8.21 -8.05 6.19
C LEU A 6 8.38 -8.44 4.72
N LYS A 7 8.20 -7.49 3.82
CA LYS A 7 8.32 -7.72 2.38
C LYS A 7 9.71 -8.21 1.99
N ARG A 8 10.76 -7.62 2.58
CA ARG A 8 12.14 -8.05 2.30
C ARG A 8 12.41 -9.46 2.80
N LEU A 9 11.89 -9.80 3.98
CA LEU A 9 12.05 -11.13 4.53
C LEU A 9 11.32 -12.19 3.72
N GLU A 10 10.12 -11.89 3.25
CA GLU A 10 9.37 -12.77 2.35
C GLU A 10 10.12 -12.99 1.04
N ALA A 11 10.69 -11.94 0.46
CA ALA A 11 11.49 -12.03 -0.74
C ALA A 11 12.74 -12.89 -0.56
N ALA A 12 13.27 -12.96 0.67
CA ALA A 12 14.41 -13.81 1.03
C ALA A 12 14.00 -15.27 1.35
N GLY A 13 12.73 -15.62 1.19
CA GLY A 13 12.24 -16.98 1.40
C GLY A 13 11.60 -17.25 2.75
N TRP A 14 11.34 -16.22 3.55
CA TRP A 14 10.65 -16.37 4.82
C TRP A 14 9.14 -16.48 4.61
N LYS A 15 8.50 -17.40 5.33
CA LYS A 15 7.04 -17.51 5.36
C LYS A 15 6.48 -16.47 6.33
N ALA A 16 5.24 -15.99 6.07
CA ALA A 16 4.58 -14.99 6.92
C ALA A 16 4.57 -15.37 8.40
N THR A 17 4.26 -16.64 8.73
CA THR A 17 4.25 -17.14 10.11
C THR A 17 5.63 -17.01 10.76
N SER A 18 6.70 -17.38 10.04
CA SER A 18 8.07 -17.28 10.54
C SER A 18 8.49 -15.82 10.74
N VAL A 19 8.05 -14.93 9.85
CA VAL A 19 8.31 -13.48 9.97
C VAL A 19 7.60 -12.93 11.20
N GLN A 20 6.36 -13.34 11.45
CA GLN A 20 5.61 -12.92 12.63
C GLN A 20 6.35 -13.31 13.92
N GLU A 21 6.82 -14.54 14.02
CA GLU A 21 7.58 -15.03 15.16
C GLU A 21 8.88 -14.26 15.33
N PHE A 22 9.64 -14.09 14.25
CA PHE A 22 10.91 -13.40 14.24
C PHE A 22 10.79 -11.94 14.71
N LEU A 23 9.76 -11.23 14.24
CA LEU A 23 9.53 -9.83 14.57
C LEU A 23 8.69 -9.64 15.84
N ASN A 24 8.23 -10.73 16.45
CA ASN A 24 7.37 -10.68 17.63
C ASN A 24 6.12 -9.82 17.40
N LEU A 25 5.49 -10.01 16.23
CA LEU A 25 4.26 -9.31 15.85
C LEU A 25 3.04 -10.11 16.31
N ASP A 26 2.03 -9.44 16.83
CA ASP A 26 0.75 -10.08 17.14
C ASP A 26 -0.15 -10.17 15.89
N ASN A 27 -1.30 -10.81 16.03
CA ASN A 27 -2.23 -10.99 14.90
C ASN A 27 -2.79 -9.65 14.39
N ALA A 28 -3.02 -8.70 15.27
CA ALA A 28 -3.50 -7.37 14.88
C ALA A 28 -2.44 -6.62 14.06
N ASP A 29 -1.16 -6.72 14.45
CA ASP A 29 -0.06 -6.14 13.69
C ASP A 29 0.03 -6.73 12.29
N MET A 30 -0.11 -8.06 12.17
CA MET A 30 -0.08 -8.73 10.88
C MET A 30 -1.25 -8.31 10.00
N GLU A 31 -2.45 -8.23 10.54
CA GLU A 31 -3.63 -7.77 9.81
C GLU A 31 -3.44 -6.33 9.29
N TYR A 32 -2.88 -5.47 10.12
CA TYR A 32 -2.59 -4.09 9.74
C TYR A 32 -1.61 -4.02 8.56
N ILE A 33 -0.51 -4.75 8.67
CA ILE A 33 0.54 -4.77 7.64
C ILE A 33 -0.02 -5.31 6.32
N GLU A 34 -0.73 -6.43 6.37
CA GLU A 34 -1.30 -7.05 5.17
C GLU A 34 -2.34 -6.14 4.52
N THR A 35 -3.19 -5.49 5.32
CA THR A 35 -4.19 -4.54 4.82
C THR A 35 -3.51 -3.37 4.12
N LYS A 36 -2.49 -2.79 4.75
CA LYS A 36 -1.76 -1.66 4.19
C LYS A 36 -1.09 -2.01 2.87
N LEU A 37 -0.46 -3.19 2.79
CA LEU A 37 0.17 -3.67 1.56
C LEU A 37 -0.86 -3.91 0.46
N ALA A 38 -2.01 -4.48 0.78
CA ALA A 38 -3.09 -4.70 -0.18
C ALA A 38 -3.60 -3.38 -0.77
N LEU A 39 -3.80 -2.37 0.07
CA LEU A 39 -4.23 -1.05 -0.36
C LEU A 39 -3.19 -0.37 -1.25
N THR A 40 -1.94 -0.43 -0.87
CA THR A 40 -0.83 0.10 -1.66
C THR A 40 -0.79 -0.50 -3.06
N LYS A 41 -0.92 -1.82 -3.15
CA LYS A 41 -0.95 -2.54 -4.40
C LYS A 41 -2.15 -2.15 -5.25
N ALA A 42 -3.31 -1.96 -4.61
CA ALA A 42 -4.53 -1.54 -5.30
C ALA A 42 -4.39 -0.16 -5.96
N VAL A 43 -3.70 0.78 -5.31
CA VAL A 43 -3.45 2.11 -5.90
C VAL A 43 -2.74 1.97 -7.24
N ARG A 44 -1.65 1.21 -7.27
CA ARG A 44 -0.88 1.02 -8.50
C ARG A 44 -1.68 0.31 -9.57
N GLN A 45 -2.35 -0.79 -9.22
CA GLN A 45 -3.14 -1.57 -10.16
C GLN A 45 -4.29 -0.75 -10.76
N GLU A 46 -5.01 0.00 -9.94
CA GLU A 46 -6.11 0.83 -10.41
C GLU A 46 -5.61 1.97 -11.27
N ARG A 47 -4.49 2.59 -10.90
CA ARG A 47 -3.90 3.66 -11.71
C ARG A 47 -3.55 3.16 -13.11
N LEU A 48 -2.89 2.02 -13.20
CA LEU A 48 -2.51 1.42 -14.49
C LEU A 48 -3.73 1.01 -15.30
N LYS A 49 -4.73 0.43 -14.65
CA LYS A 49 -5.98 0.04 -15.29
C LYS A 49 -6.72 1.22 -15.90
N ARG A 50 -6.68 2.37 -15.25
CA ARG A 50 -7.33 3.59 -15.72
C ARG A 50 -6.44 4.43 -16.64
N HIS A 51 -5.25 3.95 -16.98
CA HIS A 51 -4.28 4.66 -17.84
C HIS A 51 -3.91 6.04 -17.30
N ILE A 52 -3.77 6.16 -15.98
CA ILE A 52 -3.40 7.41 -15.31
C ILE A 52 -1.92 7.34 -14.95
N THR A 53 -1.17 8.42 -15.22
CA THR A 53 0.23 8.49 -14.84
C THR A 53 0.39 8.87 -13.37
N GLN A 54 1.56 8.60 -12.79
CA GLN A 54 1.87 9.04 -11.43
C GLN A 54 1.78 10.56 -11.30
N ILE A 55 2.21 11.29 -12.32
CA ILE A 55 2.15 12.77 -12.34
C ILE A 55 0.69 13.23 -12.29
N THR A 56 -0.19 12.62 -13.08
CA THR A 56 -1.60 12.99 -13.09
C THR A 56 -2.24 12.69 -11.73
N LEU A 57 -1.94 11.54 -11.13
CA LEU A 57 -2.45 11.22 -9.81
C LEU A 57 -1.93 12.21 -8.77
N ALA A 58 -0.64 12.56 -8.83
CA ALA A 58 -0.05 13.54 -7.92
C ALA A 58 -0.76 14.91 -8.04
N ASN A 59 -1.07 15.33 -9.26
CA ASN A 59 -1.80 16.59 -9.48
C ASN A 59 -3.20 16.54 -8.87
N ARG A 60 -3.91 15.44 -9.03
CA ARG A 60 -5.24 15.25 -8.42
C ARG A 60 -5.20 15.31 -6.90
N MET A 61 -4.14 14.78 -6.32
CA MET A 61 -3.94 14.75 -4.87
C MET A 61 -3.29 16.02 -4.34
N LYS A 62 -2.87 16.93 -5.22
CA LYS A 62 -2.12 18.14 -4.86
C LYS A 62 -0.84 17.80 -4.09
N THR A 63 -0.12 16.82 -4.59
CA THR A 63 1.13 16.35 -4.00
C THR A 63 2.18 16.12 -5.09
N SER A 64 3.36 15.62 -4.72
CA SER A 64 4.44 15.37 -5.66
C SER A 64 4.37 13.96 -6.26
N GLN A 65 4.94 13.80 -7.46
CA GLN A 65 5.10 12.47 -8.05
C GLN A 65 5.93 11.56 -7.15
N SER A 66 6.95 12.10 -6.52
CA SER A 66 7.80 11.36 -5.58
C SER A 66 6.97 10.72 -4.45
N ARG A 67 5.98 11.44 -3.94
CA ARG A 67 5.10 10.93 -2.90
C ARG A 67 4.19 9.82 -3.44
N VAL A 68 3.65 9.97 -4.64
CA VAL A 68 2.87 8.92 -5.30
C VAL A 68 3.71 7.67 -5.51
N ALA A 69 4.95 7.83 -5.95
CA ALA A 69 5.87 6.69 -6.11
C ALA A 69 6.10 5.96 -4.79
N LYS A 70 6.25 6.69 -3.68
CA LYS A 70 6.39 6.10 -2.34
C LYS A 70 5.15 5.33 -1.92
N ILE A 71 3.95 5.88 -2.20
CA ILE A 71 2.69 5.18 -1.93
C ILE A 71 2.70 3.82 -2.63
N GLU A 72 3.01 3.79 -3.92
CA GLU A 72 2.95 2.58 -4.72
C GLU A 72 4.03 1.55 -4.37
N LYS A 73 5.14 2.00 -3.82
CA LYS A 73 6.23 1.11 -3.35
C LYS A 73 5.95 0.51 -1.98
N GLY A 74 4.93 0.96 -1.29
CA GLY A 74 4.65 0.51 0.05
C GLY A 74 5.61 1.06 1.09
N ASP A 75 6.12 2.28 0.88
CA ASP A 75 7.02 2.93 1.81
C ASP A 75 6.38 2.99 3.20
N PRO A 76 7.07 2.52 4.25
CA PRO A 76 6.49 2.48 5.60
C PRO A 76 6.16 3.86 6.19
N THR A 77 6.75 4.93 5.66
CA THR A 77 6.46 6.29 6.12
C THR A 77 5.13 6.84 5.59
N VAL A 78 4.54 6.17 4.60
CA VAL A 78 3.25 6.56 4.03
C VAL A 78 2.12 6.08 4.93
N SER A 79 1.22 6.97 5.32
CA SER A 79 0.07 6.63 6.15
C SER A 79 -1.05 5.96 5.34
N ILE A 80 -1.89 5.17 6.01
CA ILE A 80 -3.09 4.60 5.39
C ILE A 80 -4.00 5.72 4.89
N ASP A 81 -4.11 6.82 5.62
CA ASP A 81 -4.89 7.99 5.20
C ASP A 81 -4.49 8.46 3.81
N LEU A 82 -3.19 8.58 3.57
CA LEU A 82 -2.69 9.02 2.27
C LEU A 82 -2.99 8.01 1.17
N ILE A 83 -2.90 6.72 1.48
CA ILE A 83 -3.23 5.65 0.53
C ILE A 83 -4.70 5.72 0.15
N LEU A 84 -5.60 5.89 1.12
CA LEU A 84 -7.03 6.03 0.86
C LEU A 84 -7.34 7.25 0.00
N ARG A 85 -6.67 8.37 0.25
CA ARG A 85 -6.82 9.58 -0.56
C ARG A 85 -6.40 9.34 -2.00
N ALA A 86 -5.34 8.57 -2.22
CA ALA A 86 -4.91 8.19 -3.56
C ALA A 86 -5.97 7.35 -4.27
N MET A 87 -6.56 6.38 -3.58
CA MET A 87 -7.61 5.53 -4.14
C MET A 87 -8.83 6.35 -4.57
N PHE A 88 -9.27 7.28 -3.72
CA PHE A 88 -10.41 8.14 -4.06
C PHE A 88 -10.07 9.15 -5.16
N ALA A 89 -8.83 9.63 -5.21
CA ALA A 89 -8.37 10.50 -6.29
C ALA A 89 -8.35 9.79 -7.64
N LEU A 90 -8.19 8.47 -7.64
CA LEU A 90 -8.30 7.65 -8.85
C LEU A 90 -9.75 7.44 -9.28
N GLY A 91 -10.71 7.77 -8.43
CA GLY A 91 -12.13 7.59 -8.72
C GLY A 91 -12.73 6.31 -8.16
N MET A 92 -12.02 5.62 -7.28
CA MET A 92 -12.55 4.44 -6.60
C MET A 92 -13.63 4.84 -5.60
N ASN A 93 -14.63 4.00 -5.43
CA ASN A 93 -15.67 4.18 -4.41
C ASN A 93 -15.44 3.22 -3.24
N ARG A 94 -16.28 3.35 -2.21
CA ARG A 94 -16.15 2.51 -1.00
C ARG A 94 -16.27 1.02 -1.29
N LYS A 95 -17.11 0.62 -2.24
CA LYS A 95 -17.30 -0.79 -2.61
C LYS A 95 -16.03 -1.34 -3.26
N GLU A 96 -15.42 -0.56 -4.14
CA GLU A 96 -14.18 -0.94 -4.81
C GLU A 96 -13.04 -1.03 -3.79
N LEU A 97 -12.99 -0.09 -2.84
CA LEU A 97 -12.01 -0.13 -1.76
C LEU A 97 -12.17 -1.39 -0.92
N ALA A 98 -13.40 -1.74 -0.55
CA ALA A 98 -13.66 -2.93 0.25
C ALA A 98 -13.20 -4.22 -0.44
N LYS A 99 -13.27 -4.28 -1.77
CA LYS A 99 -12.78 -5.41 -2.55
C LYS A 99 -11.25 -5.47 -2.61
N ALA A 100 -10.57 -4.37 -2.38
CA ALA A 100 -9.11 -4.29 -2.46
C ALA A 100 -8.41 -4.85 -1.21
N VAL A 101 -9.12 -4.94 -0.10
CA VAL A 101 -8.57 -5.44 1.17
C VAL A 101 -8.81 -6.91 1.37
#